data_ee95ea26cbe0f25fe468bb6e27c2d17a
#
_entry.id   ee95ea26cbe0f25fe468bb6e27c2d17a
#
_cell.length_a   1.000
_cell.length_b   1.000
_cell.length_c   1.000
_cell.angle_alpha   90.00
_cell.angle_beta   90.00
_cell.angle_gamma   90.00
#
_symmetry.space_group_name_H-M   'P 1'
#
loop_
_entity.id
_entity.type
_entity.pdbx_description
1 polymer ?
#
loop_
_entity_poly.entity_id
_entity_poly.type
_entity_poly.pdbx_seq_one_letter_code
_entity_poly.pdbx_strand_id
1 'polypeptide(L)'
;MKKDSTKTQKAKRYRMPGKLWRFLKKHLPKPPKKKGPGRPPVNNRNVLDGIWHVLWTGCQWKSIEKEWFEVSSSVLHERFQTWQKRGIFDKLFKRMVQYYAREHHIAWKWQSVDSMMAPAPLGGTDTGKNPTDRSKSGSKVHLLVDERGATLAVYITGAKRHDKWSVDDLVISMVVKRPYSEQHFCADKAYDSADVHQFIQSVNYTSHIKHRRRRNEPKQEECPIPGEMTFPARRWVVERTFGWLAKRRSIATRWCKKVENWLAFIKIACADILLNAIFG
;
A
#
# COMPACT_ATOMS: atom_id res chain seq x y z
N MET A 1 5.68 -5.55 43.98
CA MET A 1 5.97 -5.17 42.57
C MET A 1 4.65 -5.15 41.78
N LYS A 2 4.07 -3.98 41.58
CA LYS A 2 2.88 -3.83 40.70
C LYS A 2 3.34 -4.01 39.24
N LYS A 3 3.03 -5.15 38.62
CA LYS A 3 3.23 -5.36 37.17
C LYS A 3 2.44 -4.30 36.39
N ASP A 4 3.16 -3.54 35.62
CA ASP A 4 2.75 -2.41 34.82
C ASP A 4 1.55 -2.76 33.89
N SER A 5 0.32 -2.58 34.38
CA SER A 5 -0.94 -2.81 33.65
C SER A 5 -1.07 -1.94 32.39
N THR A 6 -0.34 -0.86 32.32
CA THR A 6 -0.34 0.09 31.20
C THR A 6 0.34 -0.44 29.94
N LYS A 7 1.40 -1.26 30.05
CA LYS A 7 2.10 -1.86 28.89
C LYS A 7 1.25 -2.92 28.19
N THR A 8 0.50 -3.71 28.95
CA THR A 8 -0.37 -4.77 28.40
C THR A 8 -1.56 -4.18 27.62
N GLN A 9 -2.11 -3.06 28.07
CA GLN A 9 -3.22 -2.38 27.42
C GLN A 9 -2.81 -1.69 26.10
N LYS A 10 -1.60 -1.09 26.04
CA LYS A 10 -1.03 -0.53 24.79
C LYS A 10 -0.77 -1.60 23.73
N ALA A 11 -0.28 -2.78 24.12
CA ALA A 11 -0.06 -3.90 23.21
C ALA A 11 -1.37 -4.44 22.59
N LYS A 12 -2.46 -4.50 23.34
CA LYS A 12 -3.79 -4.89 22.84
C LYS A 12 -4.31 -3.95 21.75
N ARG A 13 -4.05 -2.64 21.86
CA ARG A 13 -4.49 -1.62 20.88
C ARG A 13 -3.96 -1.85 19.48
N TYR A 14 -2.76 -2.41 19.32
CA TYR A 14 -2.10 -2.62 18.05
C TYR A 14 -2.06 -4.08 17.61
N ARG A 15 -3.00 -4.90 18.10
CA ARG A 15 -3.20 -6.26 17.57
C ARG A 15 -4.02 -6.23 16.29
N MET A 16 -3.73 -7.16 15.40
CA MET A 16 -4.46 -7.27 14.13
C MET A 16 -5.97 -7.47 14.38
N PRO A 17 -6.84 -6.74 13.66
CA PRO A 17 -8.29 -6.91 13.79
C PRO A 17 -8.73 -8.36 13.56
N GLY A 18 -9.69 -8.82 14.37
CA GLY A 18 -10.18 -10.20 14.30
C GLY A 18 -10.81 -10.55 12.93
N LYS A 19 -11.47 -9.57 12.28
CA LYS A 19 -12.03 -9.75 10.93
C LYS A 19 -10.91 -10.01 9.92
N LEU A 20 -9.83 -9.20 9.93
CA LEU A 20 -8.68 -9.36 9.06
C LEU A 20 -7.96 -10.70 9.31
N TRP A 21 -7.76 -11.08 10.57
CA TRP A 21 -7.20 -12.38 10.91
C TRP A 21 -8.03 -13.55 10.37
N ARG A 22 -9.35 -13.53 10.52
CA ARG A 22 -10.24 -14.60 10.00
C ARG A 22 -10.11 -14.78 8.50
N PHE A 23 -9.90 -13.68 7.77
CA PHE A 23 -9.62 -13.74 6.33
C PHE A 23 -8.21 -14.30 6.07
N LEU A 24 -7.18 -13.71 6.69
CA LEU A 24 -5.77 -14.02 6.38
C LEU A 24 -5.37 -15.44 6.79
N LYS A 25 -5.88 -15.97 7.92
CA LYS A 25 -5.51 -17.30 8.43
C LYS A 25 -5.67 -18.44 7.43
N LYS A 26 -6.64 -18.31 6.51
CA LYS A 26 -6.93 -19.31 5.47
C LYS A 26 -5.84 -19.37 4.38
N HIS A 27 -5.06 -18.30 4.25
CA HIS A 27 -4.07 -18.12 3.19
C HIS A 27 -2.63 -18.21 3.71
N LEU A 28 -2.46 -18.29 5.03
CA LEU A 28 -1.14 -18.44 5.64
C LEU A 28 -0.65 -19.89 5.53
N PRO A 29 0.67 -20.09 5.43
CA PRO A 29 1.25 -21.42 5.53
C PRO A 29 0.87 -22.08 6.86
N LYS A 30 0.47 -23.35 6.80
CA LYS A 30 0.28 -24.14 8.02
C LYS A 30 1.60 -24.21 8.78
N PRO A 31 1.60 -24.07 10.11
CA PRO A 31 2.80 -24.33 10.90
C PRO A 31 3.33 -25.73 10.59
N PRO A 32 4.65 -25.94 10.55
CA PRO A 32 5.20 -27.25 10.37
C PRO A 32 4.69 -28.20 11.47
N LYS A 33 4.36 -29.43 11.11
CA LYS A 33 3.99 -30.45 12.12
C LYS A 33 5.20 -30.69 13.03
N LYS A 34 4.96 -30.75 14.33
CA LYS A 34 6.01 -31.09 15.30
C LYS A 34 6.51 -32.51 15.01
N LYS A 35 7.78 -32.63 14.68
CA LYS A 35 8.45 -33.91 14.52
C LYS A 35 9.35 -34.12 15.74
N GLY A 36 8.93 -34.96 16.71
CA GLY A 36 9.73 -35.31 17.88
C GLY A 36 9.64 -34.31 19.06
N PRO A 37 10.51 -34.45 20.08
CA PRO A 37 10.57 -33.59 21.27
C PRO A 37 11.01 -32.18 20.86
N GLY A 38 10.65 -31.19 21.64
CA GLY A 38 11.02 -29.79 21.40
C GLY A 38 9.84 -28.82 21.54
N ARG A 39 10.13 -27.52 21.43
CA ARG A 39 9.12 -26.47 21.57
C ARG A 39 8.11 -26.51 20.41
N PRO A 40 6.80 -26.40 20.70
CA PRO A 40 5.77 -26.29 19.66
C PRO A 40 6.04 -25.12 18.70
N PRO A 41 5.64 -25.20 17.42
CA PRO A 41 5.73 -24.10 16.49
C PRO A 41 4.92 -22.90 16.99
N VAL A 42 5.46 -21.71 16.79
CA VAL A 42 4.82 -20.46 17.20
C VAL A 42 3.52 -20.24 16.40
N ASN A 43 2.47 -19.80 17.10
CA ASN A 43 1.16 -19.52 16.52
C ASN A 43 1.26 -18.36 15.50
N ASN A 44 0.75 -18.57 14.30
CA ASN A 44 0.72 -17.55 13.24
C ASN A 44 -0.06 -16.29 13.65
N ARG A 45 -1.07 -16.42 14.53
CA ARG A 45 -1.82 -15.28 15.06
C ARG A 45 -0.91 -14.34 15.84
N ASN A 46 -0.13 -14.89 16.75
CA ASN A 46 0.79 -14.13 17.60
C ASN A 46 1.88 -13.45 16.74
N VAL A 47 2.35 -14.14 15.69
CA VAL A 47 3.30 -13.57 14.74
C VAL A 47 2.68 -12.38 14.00
N LEU A 48 1.45 -12.52 13.48
CA LEU A 48 0.78 -11.42 12.78
C LEU A 48 0.45 -10.25 13.70
N ASP A 49 0.10 -10.50 14.97
CA ASP A 49 -0.11 -9.43 15.94
C ASP A 49 1.17 -8.62 16.17
N GLY A 50 2.34 -9.27 16.24
CA GLY A 50 3.63 -8.60 16.33
C GLY A 50 3.98 -7.82 15.06
N ILE A 51 3.79 -8.40 13.88
CA ILE A 51 3.98 -7.70 12.59
C ILE A 51 3.06 -6.49 12.50
N TRP A 52 1.81 -6.63 12.89
CA TRP A 52 0.82 -5.55 12.93
C TRP A 52 1.22 -4.42 13.87
N HIS A 53 1.79 -4.77 15.02
CA HIS A 53 2.31 -3.79 15.97
C HIS A 53 3.44 -2.96 15.34
N VAL A 54 4.41 -3.60 14.67
CA VAL A 54 5.48 -2.90 13.94
C VAL A 54 4.91 -2.00 12.84
N LEU A 55 3.93 -2.49 12.07
CA LEU A 55 3.26 -1.71 11.03
C LEU A 55 2.69 -0.39 11.59
N TRP A 56 1.98 -0.44 12.71
CA TRP A 56 1.33 0.72 13.30
C TRP A 56 2.29 1.67 14.01
N THR A 57 3.25 1.14 14.75
CA THR A 57 4.13 1.94 15.61
C THR A 57 5.40 2.40 14.93
N GLY A 58 5.85 1.70 13.88
CA GLY A 58 7.16 1.92 13.27
C GLY A 58 8.32 1.58 14.19
N CYS A 59 8.09 0.84 15.28
CA CYS A 59 9.13 0.48 16.23
C CYS A 59 10.15 -0.49 15.62
N GLN A 60 11.33 -0.53 16.20
CA GLN A 60 12.33 -1.53 15.85
C GLN A 60 11.85 -2.93 16.27
N TRP A 61 12.15 -3.96 15.47
CA TRP A 61 11.80 -5.34 15.81
C TRP A 61 12.31 -5.76 17.19
N LYS A 62 13.55 -5.37 17.52
CA LYS A 62 14.18 -5.71 18.81
C LYS A 62 13.50 -5.08 20.03
N SER A 63 12.71 -4.03 19.85
CA SER A 63 11.99 -3.39 20.97
C SER A 63 10.72 -4.12 21.40
N ILE A 64 10.34 -5.18 20.65
CA ILE A 64 9.17 -5.98 20.99
C ILE A 64 9.55 -6.99 22.08
N GLU A 65 8.92 -6.85 23.22
CA GLU A 65 9.06 -7.79 24.34
C GLU A 65 8.28 -9.08 24.04
N LYS A 66 8.86 -10.23 24.37
CA LYS A 66 8.27 -11.56 24.12
C LYS A 66 6.89 -11.71 24.75
N GLU A 67 6.70 -11.12 25.90
CA GLU A 67 5.48 -11.17 26.71
C GLU A 67 4.28 -10.50 26.01
N TRP A 68 4.51 -9.57 25.07
CA TRP A 68 3.42 -8.86 24.39
C TRP A 68 2.63 -9.77 23.45
N PHE A 69 3.33 -10.66 22.76
CA PHE A 69 2.76 -11.53 21.71
C PHE A 69 3.13 -13.00 21.89
N GLU A 70 3.75 -13.39 23.01
CA GLU A 70 4.27 -14.75 23.26
C GLU A 70 5.28 -15.25 22.21
N VAL A 71 5.92 -14.31 21.51
CA VAL A 71 6.87 -14.56 20.44
C VAL A 71 8.07 -13.63 20.59
N SER A 72 9.29 -14.17 20.49
CA SER A 72 10.48 -13.32 20.52
C SER A 72 10.60 -12.47 19.26
N SER A 73 11.20 -11.30 19.40
CA SER A 73 11.44 -10.35 18.31
C SER A 73 12.20 -10.96 17.12
N SER A 74 13.18 -11.84 17.39
CA SER A 74 13.93 -12.55 16.34
C SER A 74 13.03 -13.46 15.53
N VAL A 75 12.15 -14.26 16.17
CA VAL A 75 11.20 -15.14 15.49
C VAL A 75 10.17 -14.33 14.69
N LEU A 76 9.70 -13.18 15.22
CA LEU A 76 8.82 -12.28 14.48
C LEU A 76 9.46 -11.80 13.18
N HIS A 77 10.68 -11.28 13.27
CA HIS A 77 11.41 -10.76 12.12
C HIS A 77 11.74 -11.87 11.10
N GLU A 78 12.24 -13.02 11.56
CA GLU A 78 12.53 -14.19 10.71
C GLU A 78 11.27 -14.67 9.97
N ARG A 79 10.14 -14.77 10.67
CA ARG A 79 8.87 -15.20 10.06
C ARG A 79 8.37 -14.18 9.03
N PHE A 80 8.49 -12.89 9.33
CA PHE A 80 8.16 -11.82 8.39
C PHE A 80 9.02 -11.94 7.11
N GLN A 81 10.35 -12.09 7.24
CA GLN A 81 11.26 -12.27 6.11
C GLN A 81 10.92 -13.53 5.30
N THR A 82 10.65 -14.63 5.99
CA THR A 82 10.27 -15.90 5.33
C THR A 82 8.97 -15.77 4.56
N TRP A 83 7.96 -15.13 5.12
CA TRP A 83 6.68 -14.91 4.45
C TRP A 83 6.80 -13.95 3.28
N GLN A 84 7.61 -12.89 3.42
CA GLN A 84 7.90 -11.98 2.33
C GLN A 84 8.58 -12.71 1.16
N LYS A 85 9.66 -13.44 1.41
CA LYS A 85 10.38 -14.22 0.38
C LYS A 85 9.48 -15.24 -0.35
N ARG A 86 8.49 -15.79 0.33
CA ARG A 86 7.51 -16.74 -0.23
C ARG A 86 6.33 -16.05 -0.93
N GLY A 87 6.33 -14.73 -1.08
CA GLY A 87 5.26 -13.97 -1.72
C GLY A 87 3.90 -14.06 -0.99
N ILE A 88 3.91 -14.34 0.33
CA ILE A 88 2.67 -14.50 1.10
C ILE A 88 1.88 -13.19 1.14
N PHE A 89 2.55 -12.05 1.32
CA PHE A 89 1.88 -10.75 1.39
C PHE A 89 1.30 -10.32 0.03
N ASP A 90 1.95 -10.66 -1.07
CA ASP A 90 1.42 -10.46 -2.43
C ASP A 90 0.16 -11.29 -2.64
N LYS A 91 0.22 -12.56 -2.28
CA LYS A 91 -0.92 -13.47 -2.35
C LYS A 91 -2.09 -13.00 -1.48
N LEU A 92 -1.81 -12.52 -0.26
CA LEU A 92 -2.82 -12.00 0.65
C LEU A 92 -3.49 -10.74 0.07
N PHE A 93 -2.72 -9.79 -0.45
CA PHE A 93 -3.26 -8.59 -1.09
C PHE A 93 -4.12 -8.95 -2.30
N LYS A 94 -3.61 -9.79 -3.21
CA LYS A 94 -4.36 -10.27 -4.38
C LYS A 94 -5.71 -10.91 -3.97
N ARG A 95 -5.69 -11.80 -2.98
CA ARG A 95 -6.91 -12.45 -2.46
C ARG A 95 -7.87 -11.46 -1.83
N MET A 96 -7.37 -10.41 -1.18
CA MET A 96 -8.22 -9.37 -0.60
C MET A 96 -8.89 -8.52 -1.69
N VAL A 97 -8.17 -8.13 -2.74
CA VAL A 97 -8.77 -7.40 -3.87
C VAL A 97 -9.80 -8.27 -4.59
N GLN A 98 -9.53 -9.57 -4.78
CA GLN A 98 -10.50 -10.51 -5.35
C GLN A 98 -11.74 -10.67 -4.47
N TYR A 99 -11.58 -10.68 -3.15
CA TYR A 99 -12.67 -10.73 -2.19
C TYR A 99 -13.52 -9.45 -2.24
N TYR A 100 -12.85 -8.28 -2.27
CA TYR A 100 -13.51 -6.98 -2.46
C TYR A 100 -14.30 -6.93 -3.78
N ALA A 101 -13.69 -7.40 -4.87
CA ALA A 101 -14.35 -7.46 -6.20
C ALA A 101 -15.63 -8.30 -6.18
N ARG A 102 -15.64 -9.41 -5.44
CA ARG A 102 -16.77 -10.32 -5.35
C ARG A 102 -17.88 -9.78 -4.45
N GLU A 103 -17.54 -9.29 -3.26
CA GLU A 103 -18.51 -8.90 -2.22
C GLU A 103 -19.04 -7.47 -2.39
N HIS A 104 -18.25 -6.58 -2.98
CA HIS A 104 -18.56 -5.15 -3.01
C HIS A 104 -18.54 -4.54 -4.42
N HIS A 105 -18.13 -5.31 -5.41
CA HIS A 105 -17.92 -4.91 -6.80
C HIS A 105 -16.99 -3.68 -6.92
N ILE A 106 -15.89 -3.83 -7.65
CA ILE A 106 -14.96 -2.74 -7.91
C ILE A 106 -15.69 -1.65 -8.71
N ALA A 107 -15.57 -0.40 -8.25
CA ALA A 107 -16.15 0.76 -8.91
C ALA A 107 -15.26 1.22 -10.07
N TRP A 108 -15.34 0.50 -11.19
CA TRP A 108 -14.43 0.65 -12.33
C TRP A 108 -14.58 1.95 -13.11
N LYS A 109 -15.71 2.65 -12.97
CA LYS A 109 -15.98 3.86 -13.78
C LYS A 109 -14.90 4.92 -13.61
N TRP A 110 -14.43 5.14 -12.39
CA TRP A 110 -13.37 6.09 -12.06
C TRP A 110 -12.19 5.39 -11.40
N GLN A 111 -10.99 5.71 -11.85
CA GLN A 111 -9.76 5.28 -11.22
C GLN A 111 -8.83 6.48 -11.03
N SER A 112 -8.19 6.53 -9.88
CA SER A 112 -7.31 7.66 -9.53
C SER A 112 -5.91 7.15 -9.22
N VAL A 113 -4.91 7.85 -9.74
CA VAL A 113 -3.49 7.59 -9.52
C VAL A 113 -2.83 8.79 -8.88
N ASP A 114 -2.01 8.51 -7.89
CA ASP A 114 -1.12 9.52 -7.31
C ASP A 114 0.06 8.82 -6.61
N SER A 115 1.02 9.61 -6.12
CA SER A 115 2.17 9.13 -5.36
C SER A 115 2.30 9.82 -4.01
N MET A 116 2.77 9.05 -3.02
CA MET A 116 3.14 9.57 -1.70
C MET A 116 4.64 9.39 -1.50
N MET A 117 5.33 10.48 -1.15
CA MET A 117 6.73 10.47 -0.75
C MET A 117 6.87 10.00 0.68
N ALA A 118 7.78 9.06 0.94
CA ALA A 118 8.15 8.61 2.26
C ALA A 118 9.67 8.77 2.49
N PRO A 119 10.09 9.42 3.58
CA PRO A 119 11.50 9.45 3.97
C PRO A 119 12.03 8.04 4.18
N ALA A 120 13.28 7.78 3.74
CA ALA A 120 13.99 6.52 3.91
C ALA A 120 15.35 6.76 4.61
N PRO A 121 15.38 7.03 5.92
CA PRO A 121 16.58 7.45 6.63
C PRO A 121 17.73 6.43 6.57
N LEU A 122 17.40 5.15 6.43
CA LEU A 122 18.38 4.07 6.33
C LEU A 122 18.81 3.76 4.89
N GLY A 123 18.30 4.51 3.90
CA GLY A 123 18.53 4.22 2.49
C GLY A 123 17.99 2.83 2.08
N GLY A 124 18.60 2.23 1.07
CA GLY A 124 18.27 0.87 0.61
C GLY A 124 17.88 0.82 -0.86
N THR A 125 17.34 -0.31 -1.31
CA THR A 125 16.86 -0.49 -2.69
C THR A 125 15.69 0.43 -2.99
N ASP A 126 15.55 0.92 -4.22
CA ASP A 126 14.51 1.86 -4.66
C ASP A 126 14.37 3.10 -3.75
N THR A 127 15.52 3.68 -3.38
CA THR A 127 15.61 5.00 -2.77
C THR A 127 16.25 6.00 -3.72
N GLY A 128 16.01 7.27 -3.49
CA GLY A 128 16.59 8.35 -4.26
C GLY A 128 16.57 9.66 -3.49
N LYS A 129 17.32 10.64 -3.96
CA LYS A 129 17.30 12.01 -3.41
C LYS A 129 15.91 12.61 -3.58
N ASN A 130 15.30 13.02 -2.47
CA ASN A 130 14.00 13.70 -2.49
C ASN A 130 14.19 15.18 -2.87
N PRO A 131 13.68 15.63 -4.02
CA PRO A 131 13.86 17.02 -4.45
C PRO A 131 13.13 18.04 -3.57
N THR A 132 12.10 17.62 -2.83
CA THR A 132 11.28 18.49 -1.98
C THR A 132 11.71 18.48 -0.51
N ASP A 133 12.62 17.58 -0.09
CA ASP A 133 13.12 17.50 1.28
C ASP A 133 14.67 17.52 1.31
N ARG A 134 15.26 18.62 0.89
CA ARG A 134 16.71 18.87 0.97
C ARG A 134 17.57 17.71 0.48
N SER A 135 17.14 17.03 -0.56
CA SER A 135 17.83 15.85 -1.14
C SER A 135 18.04 14.66 -0.17
N LYS A 136 17.29 14.58 0.93
CA LYS A 136 17.31 13.41 1.80
C LYS A 136 16.83 12.16 1.05
N SER A 137 17.30 10.99 1.50
CA SER A 137 16.87 9.72 0.91
C SER A 137 15.39 9.47 1.13
N GLY A 138 14.68 9.10 0.07
CA GLY A 138 13.25 8.79 0.10
C GLY A 138 12.84 7.78 -0.95
N SER A 139 11.64 7.28 -0.81
CA SER A 139 10.94 6.43 -1.78
C SER A 139 9.53 6.94 -2.03
N LYS A 140 8.98 6.65 -3.21
CA LYS A 140 7.59 6.96 -3.55
C LYS A 140 6.75 5.68 -3.54
N VAL A 141 5.57 5.77 -2.96
CA VAL A 141 4.50 4.77 -3.11
C VAL A 141 3.52 5.30 -4.13
N HIS A 142 3.33 4.60 -5.23
CA HIS A 142 2.30 4.90 -6.21
C HIS A 142 1.11 3.98 -5.97
N LEU A 143 -0.08 4.54 -5.98
CA LEU A 143 -1.35 3.80 -5.85
C LEU A 143 -2.22 4.04 -7.07
N LEU A 144 -2.89 2.98 -7.48
CA LEU A 144 -4.08 3.05 -8.32
C LEU A 144 -5.26 2.56 -7.50
N VAL A 145 -6.28 3.41 -7.39
CA VAL A 145 -7.47 3.13 -6.59
C VAL A 145 -8.72 3.23 -7.46
N ASP A 146 -9.79 2.52 -7.08
CA ASP A 146 -11.10 2.67 -7.69
C ASP A 146 -11.81 3.95 -7.20
N GLU A 147 -13.01 4.21 -7.68
CA GLU A 147 -13.84 5.38 -7.34
C GLU A 147 -14.10 5.56 -5.83
N ARG A 148 -13.99 4.48 -5.05
CA ARG A 148 -14.20 4.50 -3.59
C ARG A 148 -12.91 4.58 -2.79
N GLY A 149 -11.74 4.54 -3.46
CA GLY A 149 -10.43 4.54 -2.82
C GLY A 149 -9.90 3.15 -2.46
N ALA A 150 -10.54 2.10 -2.98
CA ALA A 150 -10.04 0.75 -2.83
C ALA A 150 -8.79 0.54 -3.69
N THR A 151 -7.69 0.16 -3.06
CA THR A 151 -6.40 -0.02 -3.74
C THR A 151 -6.44 -1.23 -4.67
N LEU A 152 -6.23 -1.01 -5.97
CA LEU A 152 -6.18 -2.03 -7.02
C LEU A 152 -4.75 -2.43 -7.36
N ALA A 153 -3.81 -1.47 -7.28
CA ALA A 153 -2.39 -1.69 -7.54
C ALA A 153 -1.52 -0.81 -6.64
N VAL A 154 -0.31 -1.30 -6.37
CA VAL A 154 0.74 -0.60 -5.61
C VAL A 154 2.06 -0.79 -6.33
N TYR A 155 2.80 0.31 -6.53
CA TYR A 155 4.13 0.29 -7.10
C TYR A 155 5.06 1.21 -6.31
N ILE A 156 6.37 0.90 -6.24
CA ILE A 156 7.34 1.69 -5.48
C ILE A 156 8.46 2.13 -6.40
N THR A 157 8.90 3.39 -6.24
CA THR A 157 10.07 3.93 -6.92
C THR A 157 10.95 4.73 -5.96
N GLY A 158 12.18 5.00 -6.37
CA GLY A 158 13.01 5.97 -5.67
C GLY A 158 12.44 7.39 -5.80
N ALA A 159 12.66 8.23 -4.79
CA ALA A 159 12.13 9.59 -4.71
C ALA A 159 12.45 10.48 -5.92
N LYS A 160 13.60 10.27 -6.57
CA LYS A 160 14.05 11.04 -7.75
C LYS A 160 13.29 10.70 -9.02
N ARG A 161 12.70 9.48 -9.12
CA ARG A 161 12.01 9.04 -10.35
C ARG A 161 10.75 9.89 -10.56
N HIS A 162 10.54 10.40 -11.76
CA HIS A 162 9.34 11.17 -12.09
C HIS A 162 8.11 10.26 -12.11
N ASP A 163 6.98 10.74 -11.58
CA ASP A 163 5.76 9.94 -11.36
C ASP A 163 5.19 9.35 -12.64
N LYS A 164 5.31 10.06 -13.77
CA LYS A 164 4.85 9.59 -15.08
C LYS A 164 5.39 8.22 -15.50
N TRP A 165 6.63 7.89 -15.10
CA TRP A 165 7.30 6.62 -15.45
C TRP A 165 6.79 5.40 -14.65
N SER A 166 5.78 5.59 -13.81
CA SER A 166 5.18 4.51 -13.03
C SER A 166 3.75 4.17 -13.44
N VAL A 167 3.18 4.89 -14.40
CA VAL A 167 1.76 4.72 -14.78
C VAL A 167 1.52 3.37 -15.44
N ASP A 168 2.35 2.99 -16.38
CA ASP A 168 2.29 1.71 -17.09
C ASP A 168 2.53 0.53 -16.12
N ASP A 169 3.62 0.59 -15.35
CA ASP A 169 3.93 -0.41 -14.31
C ASP A 169 2.74 -0.59 -13.34
N LEU A 170 2.11 0.52 -12.93
CA LEU A 170 1.02 0.52 -11.97
C LEU A 170 -0.25 -0.11 -12.57
N VAL A 171 -0.62 0.26 -13.81
CA VAL A 171 -1.79 -0.30 -14.51
C VAL A 171 -1.58 -1.79 -14.81
N ILE A 172 -0.38 -2.19 -15.25
CA ILE A 172 -0.05 -3.59 -15.53
C ILE A 172 -0.04 -4.44 -14.25
N SER A 173 0.36 -3.86 -13.11
CA SER A 173 0.43 -4.55 -11.81
C SER A 173 -0.93 -4.76 -11.13
N MET A 174 -2.05 -4.34 -11.73
CA MET A 174 -3.36 -4.61 -11.17
C MET A 174 -3.57 -6.11 -10.96
N VAL A 175 -4.01 -6.46 -9.75
CA VAL A 175 -4.14 -7.87 -9.33
C VAL A 175 -5.42 -8.55 -9.80
N VAL A 176 -6.33 -7.79 -10.43
CA VAL A 176 -7.59 -8.26 -11.02
C VAL A 176 -7.73 -7.71 -12.45
N LYS A 177 -8.33 -8.50 -13.32
CA LYS A 177 -8.56 -8.09 -14.71
C LYS A 177 -9.59 -6.97 -14.77
N ARG A 178 -9.29 -5.91 -15.52
CA ARG A 178 -10.24 -4.84 -15.83
C ARG A 178 -11.34 -5.33 -16.77
N PRO A 179 -12.59 -4.83 -16.62
CA PRO A 179 -13.61 -4.99 -17.66
C PRO A 179 -13.25 -4.12 -18.88
N TYR A 180 -13.85 -4.48 -20.01
CA TYR A 180 -13.64 -3.75 -21.27
C TYR A 180 -14.56 -2.53 -21.43
N SER A 181 -15.24 -2.10 -20.36
CA SER A 181 -16.09 -0.91 -20.37
C SER A 181 -15.25 0.37 -20.37
N GLU A 182 -15.85 1.47 -20.80
CA GLU A 182 -15.25 2.81 -20.68
C GLU A 182 -14.93 3.12 -19.22
N GLN A 183 -13.75 3.67 -18.98
CA GLN A 183 -13.27 4.03 -17.67
C GLN A 183 -12.51 5.35 -17.71
N HIS A 184 -12.63 6.13 -16.64
CA HIS A 184 -12.00 7.43 -16.49
C HIS A 184 -10.74 7.32 -15.61
N PHE A 185 -9.64 7.87 -16.10
CA PHE A 185 -8.35 7.87 -15.41
C PHE A 185 -8.01 9.27 -14.91
N CYS A 186 -7.91 9.44 -13.60
CA CYS A 186 -7.59 10.72 -12.94
C CYS A 186 -6.17 10.70 -12.40
N ALA A 187 -5.37 11.71 -12.77
CA ALA A 187 -4.06 11.94 -12.16
C ALA A 187 -3.75 13.45 -12.08
N ASP A 188 -2.71 13.81 -11.33
CA ASP A 188 -2.27 15.20 -11.26
C ASP A 188 -1.60 15.64 -12.58
N LYS A 189 -1.55 16.95 -12.81
CA LYS A 189 -0.82 17.58 -13.93
C LYS A 189 0.67 17.22 -14.01
N ALA A 190 1.26 16.66 -12.94
CA ALA A 190 2.60 16.08 -12.97
C ALA A 190 2.71 14.86 -13.90
N TYR A 191 1.59 14.20 -14.19
CA TYR A 191 1.49 13.06 -15.10
C TYR A 191 1.25 13.48 -16.57
N ASP A 192 1.05 14.78 -16.85
CA ASP A 192 0.81 15.29 -18.19
C ASP A 192 2.05 15.12 -19.08
N SER A 193 2.01 14.12 -19.94
CA SER A 193 2.99 13.87 -20.97
C SER A 193 2.40 13.02 -22.11
N ALA A 194 2.90 13.21 -23.32
CA ALA A 194 2.41 12.49 -24.50
C ALA A 194 2.44 10.96 -24.31
N ASP A 195 3.52 10.43 -23.73
CA ASP A 195 3.69 9.00 -23.45
C ASP A 195 2.57 8.45 -22.55
N VAL A 196 2.23 9.19 -21.48
CA VAL A 196 1.16 8.79 -20.54
C VAL A 196 -0.19 8.82 -21.24
N HIS A 197 -0.52 9.89 -21.98
CA HIS A 197 -1.78 9.99 -22.69
C HIS A 197 -1.93 8.88 -23.74
N GLN A 198 -0.88 8.60 -24.51
CA GLN A 198 -0.87 7.51 -25.48
C GLN A 198 -1.07 6.14 -24.82
N PHE A 199 -0.38 5.88 -23.71
CA PHE A 199 -0.53 4.63 -22.96
C PHE A 199 -1.97 4.47 -22.41
N ILE A 200 -2.51 5.50 -21.75
CA ILE A 200 -3.86 5.49 -21.15
C ILE A 200 -4.90 5.21 -22.24
N GLN A 201 -4.78 5.89 -23.39
CA GLN A 201 -5.67 5.68 -24.52
C GLN A 201 -5.56 4.26 -25.10
N SER A 202 -4.34 3.72 -25.22
CA SER A 202 -4.10 2.36 -25.74
C SER A 202 -4.75 1.28 -24.88
N VAL A 203 -4.92 1.55 -23.58
CA VAL A 203 -5.59 0.66 -22.63
C VAL A 203 -7.05 1.05 -22.35
N ASN A 204 -7.67 1.83 -23.23
CA ASN A 204 -9.09 2.20 -23.19
C ASN A 204 -9.52 2.96 -21.92
N TYR A 205 -8.76 4.01 -21.58
CA TYR A 205 -9.18 4.99 -20.56
C TYR A 205 -9.45 6.35 -21.22
N THR A 206 -10.46 7.05 -20.68
CA THR A 206 -10.63 8.49 -20.90
C THR A 206 -9.77 9.24 -19.90
N SER A 207 -8.83 10.05 -20.38
CA SER A 207 -7.87 10.78 -19.53
C SER A 207 -8.49 12.02 -18.90
N HIS A 208 -8.31 12.18 -17.58
CA HIS A 208 -8.62 13.39 -16.80
C HIS A 208 -7.35 13.90 -16.13
N ILE A 209 -6.34 14.21 -16.94
CA ILE A 209 -5.07 14.80 -16.52
C ILE A 209 -5.05 16.23 -17.07
N LYS A 210 -5.00 17.24 -16.18
CA LYS A 210 -4.94 18.65 -16.59
C LYS A 210 -3.59 18.96 -17.24
N HIS A 211 -3.62 19.78 -18.28
CA HIS A 211 -2.41 20.23 -18.95
C HIS A 211 -1.48 20.98 -17.99
N ARG A 212 -0.19 20.60 -18.03
CA ARG A 212 0.87 21.28 -17.29
C ARG A 212 1.51 22.35 -18.18
N ARG A 213 1.05 23.60 -18.02
CA ARG A 213 1.63 24.76 -18.72
C ARG A 213 3.15 24.81 -18.52
N ARG A 214 3.90 24.89 -19.62
CA ARG A 214 5.34 25.13 -19.62
C ARG A 214 5.62 26.63 -19.45
N ARG A 215 6.83 26.99 -18.98
CA ARG A 215 7.21 28.37 -18.67
C ARG A 215 7.02 29.35 -19.86
N ASN A 216 7.19 28.90 -21.08
CA ASN A 216 7.13 29.70 -22.32
C ASN A 216 5.80 29.55 -23.09
N GLU A 217 4.83 28.84 -22.56
CA GLU A 217 3.52 28.70 -23.20
C GLU A 217 2.62 29.89 -22.84
N PRO A 218 1.91 30.47 -23.83
CA PRO A 218 0.92 31.50 -23.56
C PRO A 218 -0.13 30.96 -22.61
N LYS A 219 -0.78 31.84 -21.82
CA LYS A 219 -1.97 31.46 -21.05
C LYS A 219 -3.05 31.07 -22.08
N GLN A 220 -3.23 29.79 -22.29
CA GLN A 220 -4.42 29.26 -22.94
C GLN A 220 -5.58 29.32 -21.93
N GLU A 221 -6.76 29.67 -22.40
CA GLU A 221 -7.98 29.38 -21.65
C GLU A 221 -7.99 27.88 -21.38
N GLU A 222 -8.21 27.48 -20.11
CA GLU A 222 -8.26 26.06 -19.75
C GLU A 222 -9.38 25.42 -20.58
N CYS A 223 -9.04 24.73 -21.67
CA CYS A 223 -10.01 23.92 -22.37
C CYS A 223 -10.57 22.88 -21.38
N PRO A 224 -11.88 22.83 -21.21
CA PRO A 224 -12.49 21.78 -20.37
C PRO A 224 -12.03 20.41 -20.86
N ILE A 225 -11.56 19.57 -19.96
CA ILE A 225 -11.27 18.19 -20.30
C ILE A 225 -12.58 17.56 -20.81
N PRO A 226 -12.59 16.85 -21.94
CA PRO A 226 -13.81 16.24 -22.46
C PRO A 226 -14.52 15.41 -21.36
N GLY A 227 -15.76 15.73 -21.08
CA GLY A 227 -16.56 15.11 -20.02
C GLY A 227 -16.32 15.63 -18.59
N GLU A 228 -15.45 16.59 -18.34
CA GLU A 228 -15.19 17.11 -16.97
C GLU A 228 -16.42 17.81 -16.36
N MET A 229 -17.26 18.45 -17.16
CA MET A 229 -18.55 19.04 -16.69
C MET A 229 -19.56 17.97 -16.27
N THR A 230 -19.58 16.83 -16.97
CA THR A 230 -20.50 15.70 -16.69
C THR A 230 -19.88 14.75 -15.67
N PHE A 231 -18.55 14.62 -15.68
CA PHE A 231 -17.79 13.70 -14.86
C PHE A 231 -16.62 14.44 -14.20
N PRO A 232 -16.82 15.15 -13.08
CA PRO A 232 -15.73 15.85 -12.39
C PRO A 232 -14.67 14.88 -11.89
N ALA A 233 -13.40 15.21 -12.14
CA ALA A 233 -12.27 14.40 -11.75
C ALA A 233 -12.23 14.14 -10.22
N ARG A 234 -12.09 12.89 -9.82
CA ARG A 234 -12.16 12.44 -8.42
C ARG A 234 -10.78 12.14 -7.82
N ARG A 235 -9.78 12.96 -8.10
CA ARG A 235 -8.41 12.76 -7.63
C ARG A 235 -8.29 12.70 -6.09
N TRP A 236 -9.08 13.46 -5.36
CA TRP A 236 -9.07 13.48 -3.89
C TRP A 236 -9.25 12.08 -3.24
N VAL A 237 -9.79 11.12 -3.98
CA VAL A 237 -10.03 9.76 -3.48
C VAL A 237 -8.71 9.03 -3.18
N VAL A 238 -7.70 9.14 -4.06
CA VAL A 238 -6.39 8.51 -3.83
C VAL A 238 -5.64 9.23 -2.70
N GLU A 239 -5.75 10.56 -2.61
CA GLU A 239 -5.18 11.35 -1.51
C GLU A 239 -5.73 10.90 -0.14
N ARG A 240 -7.05 10.67 -0.06
CA ARG A 240 -7.70 10.11 1.13
C ARG A 240 -7.13 8.74 1.49
N THR A 241 -6.90 7.88 0.50
CA THR A 241 -6.33 6.54 0.73
C THR A 241 -4.90 6.63 1.26
N PHE A 242 -4.09 7.57 0.76
CA PHE A 242 -2.78 7.86 1.34
C PHE A 242 -2.89 8.37 2.77
N GLY A 243 -3.86 9.23 3.09
CA GLY A 243 -4.14 9.66 4.45
C GLY A 243 -4.43 8.48 5.41
N TRP A 244 -5.14 7.46 4.94
CA TRP A 244 -5.35 6.25 5.72
C TRP A 244 -4.07 5.42 5.89
N LEU A 245 -3.26 5.29 4.84
CA LEU A 245 -1.99 4.56 4.90
C LEU A 245 -0.98 5.25 5.82
N ALA A 246 -0.86 6.57 5.75
CA ALA A 246 0.09 7.36 6.54
C ALA A 246 -0.15 7.31 8.06
N LYS A 247 -1.35 6.91 8.51
CA LYS A 247 -1.62 6.62 9.93
C LYS A 247 -0.74 5.48 10.48
N ARG A 248 -0.18 4.64 9.62
CA ARG A 248 0.71 3.53 9.98
C ARG A 248 2.16 3.99 9.85
N ARG A 249 2.85 4.16 10.97
CA ARG A 249 4.18 4.79 11.03
C ARG A 249 5.25 4.08 10.20
N SER A 250 5.16 2.75 10.05
CA SER A 250 6.07 2.01 9.15
C SER A 250 5.88 2.35 7.67
N ILE A 251 4.74 2.95 7.30
CA ILE A 251 4.48 3.40 5.92
C ILE A 251 4.87 4.87 5.77
N ALA A 252 4.51 5.72 6.74
CA ALA A 252 4.83 7.14 6.73
C ALA A 252 6.35 7.41 6.67
N THR A 253 7.16 6.53 7.28
CA THR A 253 8.62 6.55 7.20
C THR A 253 9.12 5.15 6.89
N ARG A 254 9.91 5.03 5.82
CA ARG A 254 10.48 3.74 5.40
C ARG A 254 11.73 3.40 6.20
N TRP A 255 11.60 2.52 7.20
CA TRP A 255 12.71 1.97 7.97
C TRP A 255 13.33 0.70 7.36
N CYS A 256 12.68 0.13 6.34
CA CYS A 256 13.14 -1.08 5.67
C CYS A 256 14.15 -0.76 4.57
N LYS A 257 15.39 -1.27 4.66
CA LYS A 257 16.38 -1.15 3.56
C LYS A 257 15.92 -1.88 2.31
N LYS A 258 15.30 -3.08 2.47
CA LYS A 258 14.73 -3.86 1.35
C LYS A 258 13.36 -3.32 1.00
N VAL A 259 13.15 -2.94 -0.25
CA VAL A 259 11.86 -2.41 -0.74
C VAL A 259 10.73 -3.42 -0.60
N GLU A 260 11.01 -4.70 -0.79
CA GLU A 260 10.03 -5.78 -0.70
C GLU A 260 9.44 -5.89 0.71
N ASN A 261 10.22 -5.61 1.75
CA ASN A 261 9.76 -5.58 3.13
C ASN A 261 8.79 -4.42 3.38
N TRP A 262 9.09 -3.26 2.82
CA TRP A 262 8.22 -2.11 2.95
C TRP A 262 6.93 -2.30 2.15
N LEU A 263 7.03 -2.83 0.92
CA LEU A 263 5.88 -3.20 0.11
C LEU A 263 4.97 -4.22 0.81
N ALA A 264 5.54 -5.17 1.55
CA ALA A 264 4.76 -6.12 2.36
C ALA A 264 3.91 -5.40 3.41
N PHE A 265 4.46 -4.41 4.14
CA PHE A 265 3.69 -3.59 5.08
C PHE A 265 2.57 -2.80 4.39
N ILE A 266 2.84 -2.19 3.24
CA ILE A 266 1.85 -1.45 2.47
C ILE A 266 0.71 -2.39 2.03
N LYS A 267 1.01 -3.58 1.51
CA LYS A 267 0.01 -4.57 1.08
C LYS A 267 -0.87 -5.07 2.22
N ILE A 268 -0.30 -5.26 3.41
CA ILE A 268 -1.10 -5.61 4.62
C ILE A 268 -2.04 -4.45 4.99
N ALA A 269 -1.56 -3.22 4.92
CA ALA A 269 -2.36 -2.03 5.23
C ALA A 269 -3.48 -1.80 4.19
N CYS A 270 -3.18 -1.99 2.90
CA CYS A 270 -4.19 -1.94 1.85
C CYS A 270 -5.25 -3.03 2.03
N ALA A 271 -4.85 -4.23 2.44
CA ALA A 271 -5.80 -5.32 2.74
C ALA A 271 -6.73 -4.97 3.91
N ASP A 272 -6.24 -4.26 4.93
CA ASP A 272 -7.07 -3.76 6.03
C ASP A 272 -8.07 -2.68 5.58
N ILE A 273 -7.62 -1.75 4.74
CA ILE A 273 -8.48 -0.70 4.17
C ILE A 273 -9.60 -1.32 3.33
N LEU A 274 -9.26 -2.28 2.45
CA LEU A 274 -10.23 -3.01 1.62
C LEU A 274 -11.25 -3.76 2.49
N LEU A 275 -10.79 -4.41 3.56
CA LEU A 275 -11.68 -5.14 4.45
C LEU A 275 -12.66 -4.19 5.17
N ASN A 276 -12.18 -3.03 5.61
CA ASN A 276 -13.04 -2.02 6.23
C ASN A 276 -14.04 -1.45 5.23
N ALA A 277 -13.68 -1.30 3.96
CA ALA A 277 -14.62 -0.89 2.91
C ALA A 277 -15.74 -1.90 2.69
N ILE A 278 -15.48 -3.21 2.92
CA ILE A 278 -16.49 -4.26 2.78
C ILE A 278 -17.45 -4.31 3.98
N PHE A 279 -16.96 -4.05 5.20
CA PHE A 279 -17.70 -4.28 6.44
C PHE A 279 -17.96 -3.01 7.25
N GLY A 280 -17.44 -1.88 6.80
CA GLY A 280 -17.54 -0.57 7.45
C GLY A 280 -18.83 0.07 7.30
#